data_d0f41581bccc9dca010283433b63de78
#
_entry.id   d0f41581bccc9dca010283433b63de78
#
_cell.length_a   1.000
_cell.length_b   1.000
_cell.length_c   1.000
_cell.angle_alpha   90.00
_cell.angle_beta   90.00
_cell.angle_gamma   90.00
#
_symmetry.space_group_name_H-M   'P 1'
#
loop_
_entity.id
_entity.type
_entity.pdbx_description
1 polymer ?
#
loop_
_entity_poly.entity_id
_entity_poly.type
_entity_poly.pdbx_seq_one_letter_code
_entity_poly.pdbx_strand_id
1 'polypeptide(L)' 'MLRVNQLKKYKKHLENRYEELVERANDYKYVDECKSDRSAFKAMKVLEKLNRVKYLDKEISSPVV' A
#
# COMPACT_ATOMS: atom_id res chain seq x y z
N MET A 1 22.75 1.41 -3.97
CA MET A 1 22.17 2.61 -4.57
C MET A 1 21.05 3.15 -3.70
N LEU A 2 21.10 4.44 -3.42
CA LEU A 2 20.16 5.08 -2.52
C LEU A 2 18.71 5.00 -3.01
N ARG A 3 18.48 5.16 -4.31
CA ARG A 3 17.13 5.11 -4.86
C ARG A 3 16.44 3.77 -4.68
N VAL A 4 17.16 2.67 -4.89
CA VAL A 4 16.60 1.33 -4.73
C VAL A 4 16.24 1.07 -3.28
N ASN A 5 17.11 1.47 -2.35
CA ASN A 5 16.86 1.31 -0.92
C ASN A 5 15.69 2.17 -0.45
N GLN A 6 15.59 3.40 -0.92
CA GLN A 6 14.48 4.30 -0.61
C GLN A 6 13.16 3.74 -1.15
N LEU A 7 13.18 3.21 -2.36
CA LEU A 7 12.00 2.61 -2.97
C LEU A 7 11.52 1.39 -2.18
N LYS A 8 12.43 0.54 -1.74
CA LYS A 8 12.10 -0.64 -0.92
C LYS A 8 11.50 -0.23 0.41
N LYS A 9 12.06 0.78 1.07
CA LYS A 9 11.54 1.30 2.33
C LYS A 9 10.14 1.89 2.15
N TYR A 10 9.95 2.65 1.09
CA TYR A 10 8.66 3.25 0.76
C TYR A 10 7.61 2.18 0.48
N LYS A 11 7.97 1.16 -0.30
CA LYS A 11 7.10 0.04 -0.60
C LYS A 11 6.68 -0.68 0.68
N LYS A 12 7.62 -0.97 1.56
CA LYS A 12 7.32 -1.63 2.82
C LYS A 12 6.42 -0.79 3.71
N HIS A 13 6.66 0.52 3.75
CA HIS A 13 5.80 1.46 4.47
C HIS A 13 4.37 1.42 3.97
N LEU A 14 4.19 1.39 2.65
CA LEU A 14 2.86 1.30 2.04
C LEU A 14 2.19 -0.04 2.33
N GLU A 15 2.94 -1.14 2.30
CA GLU A 15 2.41 -2.46 2.64
C GLU A 15 1.91 -2.50 4.08
N ASN A 16 2.69 -1.98 5.02
CA ASN A 16 2.30 -1.90 6.43
C ASN A 16 1.06 -1.02 6.61
N ARG A 17 1.02 0.12 5.93
CA ARG A 17 -0.13 1.02 5.98
C ARG A 17 -1.39 0.36 5.44
N TYR A 18 -1.27 -0.36 4.34
CA TYR A 18 -2.37 -1.09 3.74
C TYR A 18 -2.93 -2.13 4.71
N GLU A 19 -2.06 -2.94 5.32
CA GLU A 19 -2.46 -3.94 6.29
C GLU A 19 -3.20 -3.32 7.48
N GLU A 20 -2.68 -2.22 8.03
CA GLU A 20 -3.34 -1.51 9.14
C GLU A 20 -4.73 -1.04 8.75
N LEU A 21 -4.89 -0.49 7.55
CA LEU A 21 -6.18 0.02 7.09
C LEU A 21 -7.17 -1.11 6.85
N VAL A 22 -6.72 -2.23 6.32
CA VAL A 22 -7.56 -3.41 6.13
C VAL A 22 -8.01 -3.97 7.47
N GLU A 23 -7.12 -4.06 8.44
CA GLU A 23 -7.46 -4.50 9.79
C GLU A 23 -8.51 -3.59 10.44
N ARG A 24 -8.35 -2.28 10.32
CA ARG A 24 -9.32 -1.31 10.83
C ARG A 24 -10.68 -1.47 10.15
N ALA A 25 -10.68 -1.66 8.83
CA ALA A 25 -11.92 -1.87 8.10
C ALA A 25 -12.65 -3.13 8.61
N ASN A 26 -11.92 -4.20 8.87
CA ASN A 26 -12.48 -5.43 9.41
C ASN A 26 -12.98 -5.24 10.84
N ASP A 27 -12.23 -4.53 11.68
CA ASP A 27 -12.61 -4.29 13.07
C ASP A 27 -13.90 -3.47 13.18
N TYR A 28 -14.09 -2.49 12.31
CA TYR A 28 -15.26 -1.63 12.33
C TYR A 28 -16.43 -2.14 11.50
N LYS A 29 -16.27 -3.24 10.78
CA LYS A 29 -17.26 -3.74 9.84
C LYS A 29 -18.65 -3.92 10.45
N TYR A 30 -18.72 -4.40 11.69
CA TYR A 30 -19.98 -4.64 12.39
C TYR A 30 -20.29 -3.62 13.46
N VAL A 31 -19.38 -2.69 13.74
CA VAL A 31 -19.52 -1.70 14.80
C VAL A 31 -19.83 -0.31 14.22
N ASP A 32 -19.13 0.06 13.15
CA ASP A 32 -19.30 1.38 12.54
C ASP A 32 -18.96 1.29 11.05
N GLU A 33 -20.00 1.20 10.23
CA GLU A 33 -19.84 1.07 8.77
C GLU A 33 -19.13 2.27 8.16
N CYS A 34 -19.39 3.47 8.68
CA CYS A 34 -18.76 4.70 8.16
C CYS A 34 -17.23 4.63 8.32
N LYS A 35 -16.77 4.21 9.50
CA LYS A 35 -15.33 4.07 9.76
C LYS A 35 -14.74 2.94 8.94
N SER A 36 -15.47 1.84 8.80
CA SER A 36 -15.05 0.72 7.97
C SER A 36 -14.88 1.16 6.52
N ASP A 37 -15.86 1.87 5.97
CA ASP A 37 -15.82 2.36 4.59
C ASP A 37 -14.67 3.34 4.37
N ARG A 38 -14.45 4.25 5.32
CA ARG A 38 -13.32 5.19 5.24
C ARG A 38 -11.98 4.47 5.23
N SER A 39 -11.83 3.48 6.11
CA SER A 39 -10.59 2.68 6.19
C SER A 39 -10.39 1.88 4.90
N ALA A 40 -11.45 1.28 4.37
CA ALA A 40 -11.39 0.55 3.12
C ALA A 40 -11.01 1.48 1.95
N PHE A 41 -11.60 2.67 1.90
CA PHE A 41 -11.28 3.65 0.87
C PHE A 41 -9.82 4.08 0.93
N LYS A 42 -9.31 4.36 2.13
CA LYS A 42 -7.89 4.70 2.33
C LYS A 42 -6.99 3.53 1.94
N ALA A 43 -7.39 2.31 2.25
CA ALA A 43 -6.64 1.11 1.87
C ALA A 43 -6.54 0.99 0.35
N MET A 44 -7.62 1.25 -0.37
CA MET A 44 -7.60 1.24 -1.84
C MET A 44 -6.65 2.29 -2.40
N LYS A 45 -6.62 3.48 -1.81
CA LYS A 45 -5.70 4.54 -2.22
C LYS A 45 -4.24 4.13 -2.00
N VAL A 46 -3.96 3.52 -0.86
CA VAL A 46 -2.62 3.02 -0.56
C VAL A 46 -2.25 1.89 -1.52
N LEU A 47 -3.19 1.02 -1.84
CA LEU A 47 -2.97 -0.07 -2.79
C LEU A 47 -2.61 0.45 -4.18
N GLU A 48 -3.27 1.52 -4.64
CA GLU A 48 -2.93 2.15 -5.91
C GLU A 48 -1.49 2.65 -5.92
N LYS A 49 -1.08 3.32 -4.83
CA LYS A 49 0.30 3.80 -4.68
C LYS A 49 1.28 2.63 -4.65
N LEU A 50 0.93 1.58 -3.95
CA LEU A 50 1.74 0.38 -3.86
C LEU A 50 1.94 -0.27 -5.23
N ASN A 51 0.88 -0.36 -6.03
CA ASN A 51 0.95 -0.90 -7.38
C ASN A 51 1.87 -0.07 -8.26
N ARG A 52 1.83 1.26 -8.14
CA ARG A 52 2.75 2.14 -8.87
C ARG A 52 4.20 1.91 -8.46
N VAL A 53 4.45 1.78 -7.17
CA VAL A 53 5.79 1.51 -6.65
C VAL A 53 6.29 0.16 -7.13
N LYS A 54 5.45 -0.86 -7.11
CA LYS A 54 5.80 -2.19 -7.64
C LYS A 54 6.14 -2.14 -9.11
N TYR A 55 5.40 -1.37 -9.88
CA TYR A 55 5.67 -1.19 -11.31
C TYR A 55 7.02 -0.52 -11.53
N LEU A 56 7.30 0.55 -10.79
CA LEU A 56 8.59 1.24 -10.88
C LEU A 56 9.75 0.36 -10.44
N ASP A 57 9.56 -0.40 -9.38
CA ASP A 57 10.56 -1.34 -8.88
C ASP A 57 10.88 -2.41 -9.93
N LYS A 58 9.85 -2.91 -10.60
CA LYS A 58 10.00 -3.89 -11.66
C LYS A 58 10.77 -3.31 -12.85
N GLU A 59 10.49 -2.08 -13.24
CA GLU A 59 11.22 -1.41 -14.32
C GLU A 59 12.69 -1.18 -14.00
N ILE A 60 12.97 -0.79 -12.75
CA ILE A 60 14.34 -0.55 -12.29
C ILE A 60 15.10 -1.87 -12.18
N SER A 61 14.44 -2.92 -11.71
CA SER A 61 15.06 -4.23 -11.49
C SER A 61 15.16 -5.07 -12.75
N SER A 62 14.28 -4.88 -13.70
CA SER A 62 14.28 -5.63 -14.94
C SER A 62 15.35 -5.11 -15.88
N PRO A 63 16.27 -5.97 -16.34
CA PRO A 63 17.15 -5.57 -17.44
C PRO A 63 16.29 -5.29 -18.65
N VAL A 64 16.52 -4.15 -19.26
CA VAL A 64 15.79 -3.80 -20.47
C VAL A 64 16.17 -4.78 -21.55
N VAL A 65 15.21 -5.49 -21.99
CA VAL A 65 15.39 -6.45 -23.06
C VAL A 65 15.18 -5.76 -24.39
#